data_27c65b1ea1e97385ab2a617abd5ef093
#
_entry.id   27c65b1ea1e97385ab2a617abd5ef093
#
_cell.length_a   1.000
_cell.length_b   1.000
_cell.length_c   1.000
_cell.angle_alpha   90.00
_cell.angle_beta   90.00
_cell.angle_gamma   90.00
#
_symmetry.space_group_name_H-M   'P 1'
#
loop_
_entity.id
_entity.type
_entity.pdbx_description
1 polymer ?
#
loop_
_entity_poly.entity_id
_entity_poly.type
_entity_poly.pdbx_seq_one_letter_code
_entity_poly.pdbx_strand_id
1 'polypeptide(L)'
;EWFKVWRTVDGLDTAPTAALELETLIRGVFDRRRFLDLLEHFIVFEEDTDSDRLHKIMAGYHQFHAVNAAVEETVRASGMAQAVDEDTAADPTPPFGTFRAGPMAGGAPSDRRAGVVWHTQGSGKSFSMLFYAGRIIRHPAMHNPTLVVLTDRNDLDDQLFGQFQRCHELLGQTPQQADTREKLRELLTVASGAVVFTTIQKFLPEKGEPMPALSQRPNIVVIADEAHRSQYGFDVRVDAKTGERRVGFAANMREALPHATFIGFTGTPVEKTDANTRAVFGDYISVYDIQRAVADGATVPIYYESRIAKL
;
A
#
# COMPACT_ATOMS: atom_id res chain seq x y z
N GLU A 1 11.41 13.44 19.63
CA GLU A 1 10.28 14.39 19.67
C GLU A 1 9.07 13.76 20.33
N TRP A 2 8.40 14.53 21.21
CA TRP A 2 7.31 14.01 22.03
C TRP A 2 5.93 14.23 21.43
N PHE A 3 5.82 15.05 20.37
CA PHE A 3 4.55 15.42 19.75
C PHE A 3 4.60 15.11 18.25
N LYS A 4 3.59 14.39 17.77
CA LYS A 4 3.37 14.23 16.33
C LYS A 4 2.48 15.36 15.83
N VAL A 5 2.86 15.91 14.70
CA VAL A 5 2.04 16.90 13.99
C VAL A 5 0.74 16.24 13.51
N TRP A 6 -0.37 16.94 13.69
CA TRP A 6 -1.68 16.55 13.18
C TRP A 6 -2.33 17.74 12.48
N ARG A 7 -2.37 17.72 11.14
CA ARG A 7 -2.73 18.88 10.30
C ARG A 7 -4.16 18.91 9.79
N THR A 8 -5.01 17.98 10.19
CA THR A 8 -6.38 17.90 9.69
C THR A 8 -7.35 17.51 10.80
N VAL A 9 -8.59 18.01 10.69
CA VAL A 9 -9.67 17.62 11.61
C VAL A 9 -10.39 16.37 11.11
N ASP A 10 -10.73 16.35 9.83
CA ASP A 10 -11.57 15.32 9.21
C ASP A 10 -10.84 14.48 8.15
N GLY A 11 -9.61 14.84 7.82
CA GLY A 11 -8.81 14.16 6.81
C GLY A 11 -9.04 14.65 5.38
N LEU A 12 -9.95 15.60 5.15
CA LEU A 12 -10.22 16.14 3.82
C LEU A 12 -9.25 17.26 3.46
N ASP A 13 -9.15 18.25 4.33
CA ASP A 13 -8.29 19.41 4.13
C ASP A 13 -7.31 19.60 5.29
N THR A 14 -6.17 20.18 4.99
CA THR A 14 -5.25 20.64 6.04
C THR A 14 -5.82 21.89 6.70
N ALA A 15 -5.71 21.95 8.02
CA ALA A 15 -6.15 23.11 8.79
C ALA A 15 -5.43 24.40 8.29
N PRO A 16 -6.13 25.55 8.25
CA PRO A 16 -5.53 26.82 7.89
C PRO A 16 -4.33 27.15 8.77
N THR A 17 -3.34 27.85 8.22
CA THR A 17 -2.11 28.24 8.94
C THR A 17 -2.39 29.08 10.20
N ALA A 18 -3.55 29.75 10.25
CA ALA A 18 -3.99 30.54 11.40
C ALA A 18 -4.66 29.69 12.51
N ALA A 19 -4.97 28.40 12.24
CA ALA A 19 -5.57 27.52 13.24
C ALA A 19 -4.52 27.12 14.28
N LEU A 20 -4.95 27.02 15.53
CA LEU A 20 -4.09 26.52 16.60
C LEU A 20 -3.81 25.02 16.37
N GLU A 21 -2.54 24.66 16.30
CA GLU A 21 -2.12 23.25 16.07
C GLU A 21 -2.69 22.30 17.11
N LEU A 22 -2.72 22.73 18.39
CA LEU A 22 -3.31 21.95 19.47
C LEU A 22 -4.82 21.72 19.28
N GLU A 23 -5.55 22.72 18.83
CA GLU A 23 -6.99 22.58 18.55
C GLU A 23 -7.23 21.58 17.43
N THR A 24 -6.45 21.68 16.35
CA THR A 24 -6.52 20.76 15.22
C THR A 24 -6.20 19.33 15.66
N LEU A 25 -5.17 19.14 16.47
CA LEU A 25 -4.81 17.84 17.03
C LEU A 25 -5.94 17.28 17.90
N ILE A 26 -6.48 18.07 18.83
CA ILE A 26 -7.55 17.62 19.73
C ILE A 26 -8.79 17.23 18.92
N ARG A 27 -9.24 18.06 18.00
CA ARG A 27 -10.42 17.76 17.16
C ARG A 27 -10.17 16.60 16.19
N GLY A 28 -8.97 16.50 15.64
CA GLY A 28 -8.60 15.46 14.67
C GLY A 28 -8.42 14.10 15.32
N VAL A 29 -7.69 14.03 16.44
CA VAL A 29 -7.33 12.75 17.08
C VAL A 29 -8.44 12.27 18.02
N PHE A 30 -9.01 13.17 18.85
CA PHE A 30 -9.94 12.78 19.91
C PHE A 30 -11.41 12.77 19.47
N ASP A 31 -11.70 12.84 18.17
CA ASP A 31 -12.97 12.31 17.70
C ASP A 31 -13.10 10.83 18.12
N ARG A 32 -14.22 10.47 18.71
CA ARG A 32 -14.40 9.18 19.38
C ARG A 32 -14.07 7.99 18.48
N ARG A 33 -14.47 8.04 17.22
CA ARG A 33 -14.28 6.94 16.28
C ARG A 33 -12.81 6.89 15.82
N ARG A 34 -12.26 8.05 15.41
CA ARG A 34 -10.84 8.11 15.00
C ARG A 34 -9.89 7.71 16.11
N PHE A 35 -10.18 8.14 17.34
CA PHE A 35 -9.35 7.77 18.47
C PHE A 35 -9.33 6.26 18.72
N LEU A 36 -10.49 5.61 18.69
CA LEU A 36 -10.56 4.15 18.83
C LEU A 36 -9.87 3.42 17.68
N ASP A 37 -10.11 3.86 16.45
CA ASP A 37 -9.47 3.31 15.27
C ASP A 37 -7.93 3.46 15.31
N LEU A 38 -7.45 4.62 15.76
CA LEU A 38 -6.02 4.88 15.93
C LEU A 38 -5.40 3.93 16.96
N LEU A 39 -6.08 3.72 18.10
CA LEU A 39 -5.59 2.82 19.14
C LEU A 39 -5.57 1.36 18.69
N GLU A 40 -6.59 0.94 17.97
CA GLU A 40 -6.75 -0.46 17.57
C GLU A 40 -5.83 -0.87 16.40
N HIS A 41 -5.60 0.04 15.44
CA HIS A 41 -5.00 -0.34 14.17
C HIS A 41 -3.73 0.42 13.79
N PHE A 42 -3.41 1.53 14.47
CA PHE A 42 -2.35 2.44 14.05
C PHE A 42 -1.25 2.65 15.09
N ILE A 43 -1.16 1.72 16.03
CA ILE A 43 -0.06 1.65 17.00
C ILE A 43 0.57 0.26 16.88
N VAL A 44 1.89 0.24 16.75
CA VAL A 44 2.70 -0.99 16.79
C VAL A 44 3.81 -0.84 17.80
N PHE A 45 4.22 -1.97 18.33
CA PHE A 45 5.37 -2.08 19.20
C PHE A 45 6.44 -2.87 18.46
N GLU A 46 7.59 -2.27 18.26
CA GLU A 46 8.74 -2.87 17.60
C GLU A 46 9.81 -3.16 18.64
N GLU A 47 10.24 -4.41 18.70
CA GLU A 47 11.40 -4.80 19.53
C GLU A 47 12.68 -4.43 18.82
N ASP A 48 13.52 -3.65 19.51
CA ASP A 48 14.86 -3.39 19.04
C ASP A 48 15.76 -4.59 19.40
N THR A 49 16.22 -5.30 18.38
CA THR A 49 17.04 -6.51 18.52
C THR A 49 18.37 -6.26 19.22
N ASP A 50 18.86 -5.02 19.22
CA ASP A 50 20.17 -4.66 19.78
C ASP A 50 20.10 -4.17 21.24
N SER A 51 18.94 -3.71 21.70
CA SER A 51 18.83 -3.05 23.01
C SER A 51 17.73 -3.60 23.93
N ASP A 52 17.02 -4.65 23.55
CA ASP A 52 15.85 -5.20 24.29
C ASP A 52 14.79 -4.12 24.62
N ARG A 53 14.76 -3.04 23.84
CA ARG A 53 13.81 -1.93 24.04
C ARG A 53 12.63 -2.06 23.13
N LEU A 54 11.46 -1.84 23.71
CA LEU A 54 10.21 -1.78 22.97
C LEU A 54 9.94 -0.35 22.51
N HIS A 55 9.90 -0.13 21.20
CA HIS A 55 9.55 1.16 20.59
C HIS A 55 8.09 1.19 20.20
N LYS A 56 7.34 2.10 20.81
CA LYS A 56 5.96 2.36 20.40
C LYS A 56 5.96 3.30 19.19
N ILE A 57 5.41 2.84 18.09
CA ILE A 57 5.26 3.59 16.85
C ILE A 57 3.77 3.82 16.60
N MET A 58 3.38 5.08 16.46
CA MET A 58 2.02 5.50 16.15
C MET A 58 2.00 6.17 14.77
N ALA A 59 1.00 5.88 13.97
CA ALA A 59 0.82 6.52 12.67
C ALA A 59 0.74 8.06 12.77
N GLY A 60 1.34 8.74 11.81
CA GLY A 60 1.05 10.15 11.56
C GLY A 60 -0.30 10.33 10.87
N TYR A 61 -0.84 11.55 10.87
CA TYR A 61 -2.15 11.84 10.25
C TYR A 61 -2.20 11.42 8.78
N HIS A 62 -1.13 11.67 8.02
CA HIS A 62 -1.03 11.28 6.62
C HIS A 62 -1.10 9.77 6.42
N GLN A 63 -0.48 8.99 7.30
CA GLN A 63 -0.55 7.53 7.28
C GLN A 63 -1.95 7.04 7.65
N PHE A 64 -2.53 7.59 8.72
CA PHE A 64 -3.86 7.23 9.21
C PHE A 64 -4.92 7.40 8.11
N HIS A 65 -4.99 8.57 7.50
CA HIS A 65 -5.99 8.86 6.47
C HIS A 65 -5.72 8.11 5.16
N ALA A 66 -4.45 8.02 4.74
CA ALA A 66 -4.09 7.28 3.54
C ALA A 66 -4.42 5.80 3.63
N VAL A 67 -4.13 5.19 4.78
CA VAL A 67 -4.41 3.76 5.00
C VAL A 67 -5.92 3.49 5.03
N ASN A 68 -6.70 4.31 5.71
CA ASN A 68 -8.15 4.16 5.74
C ASN A 68 -8.75 4.29 4.32
N ALA A 69 -8.34 5.29 3.55
CA ALA A 69 -8.76 5.45 2.16
C ALA A 69 -8.31 4.26 1.28
N ALA A 70 -7.09 3.75 1.49
CA ALA A 70 -6.57 2.59 0.77
C ALA A 70 -7.38 1.31 1.05
N VAL A 71 -7.80 1.11 2.29
CA VAL A 71 -8.67 -0.02 2.67
C VAL A 71 -10.02 0.07 1.97
N GLU A 72 -10.68 1.23 2.01
CA GLU A 72 -11.97 1.45 1.33
C GLU A 72 -11.88 1.19 -0.18
N GLU A 73 -10.85 1.76 -0.83
CA GLU A 73 -10.63 1.57 -2.26
C GLU A 73 -10.30 0.11 -2.61
N THR A 74 -9.60 -0.60 -1.73
CA THR A 74 -9.32 -2.03 -1.93
C THR A 74 -10.60 -2.86 -1.85
N VAL A 75 -11.45 -2.60 -0.86
CA VAL A 75 -12.75 -3.26 -0.71
C VAL A 75 -13.65 -2.98 -1.92
N ARG A 76 -13.72 -1.72 -2.37
CA ARG A 76 -14.43 -1.34 -3.60
C ARG A 76 -13.89 -2.11 -4.83
N ALA A 77 -12.58 -2.07 -5.02
CA ALA A 77 -11.93 -2.67 -6.19
C ALA A 77 -12.03 -4.21 -6.19
N SER A 78 -12.09 -4.83 -5.02
CA SER A 78 -12.27 -6.28 -4.89
C SER A 78 -13.68 -6.75 -5.26
N GLY A 79 -14.67 -5.88 -5.16
CA GLY A 79 -16.09 -6.21 -5.34
C GLY A 79 -16.67 -7.13 -4.26
N MET A 80 -15.90 -7.39 -3.19
CA MET A 80 -16.32 -8.33 -2.15
C MET A 80 -17.35 -7.74 -1.19
N ALA A 81 -17.43 -6.40 -1.09
CA ALA A 81 -18.44 -5.74 -0.26
C ALA A 81 -19.90 -6.01 -0.70
N GLN A 82 -20.10 -6.35 -1.97
CA GLN A 82 -21.43 -6.66 -2.51
C GLN A 82 -21.95 -8.05 -2.10
N ALA A 83 -21.11 -8.88 -1.51
CA ALA A 83 -21.47 -10.22 -1.04
C ALA A 83 -21.92 -10.25 0.43
N VAL A 84 -21.84 -9.13 1.14
CA VAL A 84 -22.36 -9.02 2.52
C VAL A 84 -23.84 -8.67 2.41
N ASP A 85 -24.69 -9.60 2.84
CA ASP A 85 -26.15 -9.48 2.83
C ASP A 85 -26.66 -8.10 3.29
N GLU A 86 -27.65 -7.57 2.58
CA GLU A 86 -28.37 -6.32 2.89
C GLU A 86 -29.02 -6.31 4.28
N ASP A 87 -29.12 -7.47 4.94
CA ASP A 87 -29.74 -7.62 6.26
C ASP A 87 -28.84 -7.22 7.46
N THR A 88 -27.55 -6.97 7.21
CA THR A 88 -26.65 -6.37 8.19
C THR A 88 -26.31 -4.92 7.86
N ALA A 89 -27.29 -4.15 7.44
CA ALA A 89 -27.19 -2.70 7.29
C ALA A 89 -26.91 -2.03 8.65
N ALA A 90 -25.72 -2.29 9.17
CA ALA A 90 -25.15 -1.52 10.26
C ALA A 90 -24.89 -0.11 9.72
N ASP A 91 -25.57 0.86 10.31
CA ASP A 91 -25.38 2.30 10.26
C ASP A 91 -24.64 2.81 8.99
N PRO A 92 -25.37 3.49 8.07
CA PRO A 92 -24.79 4.06 6.85
C PRO A 92 -23.84 5.24 7.11
N THR A 93 -23.30 5.36 8.31
CA THR A 93 -22.29 6.35 8.61
C THR A 93 -21.04 5.98 7.80
N PRO A 94 -20.60 6.84 6.85
CA PRO A 94 -19.41 6.54 6.08
C PRO A 94 -18.26 6.28 7.05
N PRO A 95 -17.48 5.22 6.82
CA PRO A 95 -16.31 4.97 7.64
C PRO A 95 -15.42 6.20 7.59
N PHE A 96 -14.90 6.56 8.72
CA PHE A 96 -13.98 7.66 9.06
C PHE A 96 -13.50 8.50 7.90
N GLY A 97 -13.73 9.81 7.96
CA GLY A 97 -13.44 10.78 6.91
C GLY A 97 -12.19 10.43 6.08
N THR A 98 -12.44 10.07 4.85
CA THR A 98 -11.39 9.73 3.89
C THR A 98 -10.62 10.99 3.55
N PHE A 99 -9.32 10.97 3.76
CA PHE A 99 -8.45 12.01 3.18
C PHE A 99 -8.41 11.75 1.66
N ARG A 100 -9.22 12.46 0.91
CA ARG A 100 -9.19 12.43 -0.55
C ARG A 100 -8.18 13.45 -1.04
N ALA A 101 -7.01 13.00 -1.42
CA ALA A 101 -6.05 13.83 -2.13
C ALA A 101 -6.49 13.98 -3.59
N GLY A 102 -7.29 14.98 -3.89
CA GLY A 102 -7.73 15.33 -5.24
C GLY A 102 -8.95 14.57 -5.76
N PRO A 103 -9.38 14.83 -7.00
CA PRO A 103 -10.60 14.26 -7.56
C PRO A 103 -10.44 12.76 -7.81
N MET A 104 -11.06 11.97 -6.96
CA MET A 104 -11.52 10.61 -7.18
C MET A 104 -10.45 9.57 -7.57
N ALA A 105 -9.95 8.86 -6.60
CA ALA A 105 -9.34 7.56 -6.83
C ALA A 105 -10.38 6.48 -7.26
N GLY A 106 -11.67 6.73 -7.09
CA GLY A 106 -12.72 5.77 -7.33
C GLY A 106 -12.83 5.27 -8.77
N GLY A 107 -12.28 4.09 -9.05
CA GLY A 107 -12.61 3.32 -10.24
C GLY A 107 -13.99 2.66 -10.12
N ALA A 108 -14.39 1.88 -11.13
CA ALA A 108 -15.61 1.08 -11.06
C ALA A 108 -15.49 0.01 -9.94
N PRO A 109 -16.61 -0.37 -9.29
CA PRO A 109 -16.60 -1.53 -8.41
C PRO A 109 -16.05 -2.77 -9.12
N SER A 110 -15.29 -3.59 -8.42
CA SER A 110 -14.72 -4.83 -8.96
C SER A 110 -13.69 -4.66 -10.10
N ASP A 111 -13.15 -3.45 -10.30
CA ASP A 111 -12.16 -3.20 -11.35
C ASP A 111 -10.74 -3.70 -11.02
N ARG A 112 -10.55 -4.24 -9.82
CA ARG A 112 -9.30 -4.81 -9.30
C ARG A 112 -8.15 -3.81 -9.15
N ARG A 113 -8.42 -2.50 -9.22
CA ARG A 113 -7.44 -1.44 -9.09
C ARG A 113 -7.80 -0.55 -7.91
N ALA A 114 -7.12 -0.76 -6.79
CA ALA A 114 -7.37 0.03 -5.58
C ALA A 114 -6.83 1.45 -5.71
N GLY A 115 -5.65 1.62 -6.28
CA GLY A 115 -5.01 2.91 -6.48
C GLY A 115 -3.55 2.95 -6.03
N VAL A 116 -3.00 4.15 -5.94
CA VAL A 116 -1.60 4.41 -5.57
C VAL A 116 -1.52 5.34 -4.35
N VAL A 117 -0.77 4.93 -3.35
CA VAL A 117 -0.36 5.77 -2.21
C VAL A 117 1.03 6.33 -2.51
N TRP A 118 1.09 7.63 -2.78
CA TRP A 118 2.36 8.32 -2.96
C TRP A 118 2.73 9.08 -1.69
N HIS A 119 3.68 8.54 -0.96
CA HIS A 119 4.28 9.17 0.21
C HIS A 119 5.79 9.30 -0.02
N THR A 120 6.31 10.52 0.06
CA THR A 120 7.74 10.81 -0.21
C THR A 120 8.67 9.96 0.66
N GLN A 121 9.91 9.80 0.23
CA GLN A 121 10.92 9.08 1.01
C GLN A 121 11.10 9.71 2.39
N GLY A 122 11.32 8.87 3.42
CA GLY A 122 11.42 9.32 4.81
C GLY A 122 10.09 9.54 5.53
N SER A 123 8.95 9.49 4.85
CA SER A 123 7.62 9.69 5.44
C SER A 123 7.06 8.48 6.21
N GLY A 124 7.81 7.38 6.29
CA GLY A 124 7.36 6.14 6.94
C GLY A 124 6.47 5.24 6.08
N LYS A 125 6.68 5.22 4.75
CA LYS A 125 5.92 4.39 3.79
C LYS A 125 5.79 2.93 4.20
N SER A 126 6.87 2.31 4.70
CA SER A 126 6.86 0.92 5.16
C SER A 126 5.87 0.68 6.31
N PHE A 127 5.76 1.63 7.24
CA PHE A 127 4.73 1.58 8.28
C PHE A 127 3.32 1.81 7.73
N SER A 128 3.17 2.66 6.70
CA SER A 128 1.86 2.80 6.01
C SER A 128 1.43 1.47 5.39
N MET A 129 2.35 0.73 4.74
CA MET A 129 2.08 -0.61 4.20
C MET A 129 1.74 -1.61 5.31
N LEU A 130 2.44 -1.56 6.43
CA LEU A 130 2.19 -2.43 7.58
C LEU A 130 0.81 -2.18 8.22
N PHE A 131 0.45 -0.91 8.48
CA PHE A 131 -0.87 -0.54 9.00
C PHE A 131 -1.98 -0.94 8.01
N TYR A 132 -1.76 -0.72 6.72
CA TYR A 132 -2.68 -1.15 5.69
C TYR A 132 -2.87 -2.68 5.70
N ALA A 133 -1.78 -3.44 5.78
CA ALA A 133 -1.83 -4.90 5.87
C ALA A 133 -2.63 -5.38 7.08
N GLY A 134 -2.36 -4.81 8.26
CA GLY A 134 -3.09 -5.14 9.49
C GLY A 134 -4.59 -4.84 9.41
N ARG A 135 -4.95 -3.71 8.78
CA ARG A 135 -6.34 -3.29 8.59
C ARG A 135 -7.08 -4.19 7.60
N ILE A 136 -6.48 -4.45 6.44
CA ILE A 136 -7.15 -5.22 5.38
C ILE A 136 -7.32 -6.70 5.75
N ILE A 137 -6.38 -7.28 6.50
CA ILE A 137 -6.49 -8.65 7.02
C ILE A 137 -7.72 -8.79 7.92
N ARG A 138 -7.99 -7.79 8.75
CA ARG A 138 -9.11 -7.82 9.69
C ARG A 138 -10.42 -7.32 9.09
N HIS A 139 -10.41 -6.81 7.85
CA HIS A 139 -11.60 -6.23 7.25
C HIS A 139 -12.63 -7.33 6.93
N PRO A 140 -13.88 -7.24 7.47
CA PRO A 140 -14.86 -8.32 7.35
C PRO A 140 -15.18 -8.71 5.90
N ALA A 141 -15.33 -7.73 5.01
CA ALA A 141 -15.62 -7.97 3.60
C ALA A 141 -14.50 -8.69 2.84
N MET A 142 -13.28 -8.74 3.37
CA MET A 142 -12.15 -9.38 2.70
C MET A 142 -11.96 -10.85 3.09
N HIS A 143 -12.69 -11.36 4.09
CA HIS A 143 -12.69 -12.76 4.50
C HIS A 143 -11.28 -13.33 4.71
N ASN A 144 -10.47 -12.66 5.53
CA ASN A 144 -9.08 -13.03 5.81
C ASN A 144 -8.23 -13.20 4.53
N PRO A 145 -7.93 -12.10 3.83
CA PRO A 145 -7.26 -12.14 2.52
C PRO A 145 -5.83 -12.66 2.62
N THR A 146 -5.33 -13.18 1.50
CA THR A 146 -3.89 -13.36 1.30
C THR A 146 -3.28 -12.08 0.76
N LEU A 147 -2.25 -11.58 1.42
CA LEU A 147 -1.48 -10.43 0.97
C LEU A 147 -0.22 -10.90 0.25
N VAL A 148 -0.01 -10.42 -0.97
CA VAL A 148 1.21 -10.66 -1.75
C VAL A 148 1.97 -9.34 -1.83
N VAL A 149 3.05 -9.22 -1.07
CA VAL A 149 3.89 -8.03 -1.05
C VAL A 149 4.98 -8.20 -2.10
N LEU A 150 4.94 -7.34 -3.11
CA LEU A 150 5.91 -7.32 -4.20
C LEU A 150 7.00 -6.30 -3.91
N THR A 151 8.21 -6.75 -3.93
CA THR A 151 9.39 -5.92 -3.79
C THR A 151 10.27 -6.03 -5.04
N ASP A 152 11.16 -5.06 -5.23
CA ASP A 152 11.94 -4.96 -6.47
C ASP A 152 13.29 -5.70 -6.42
N ARG A 153 13.93 -5.71 -5.25
CA ARG A 153 15.28 -6.27 -5.06
C ARG A 153 15.40 -7.00 -3.73
N ASN A 154 16.20 -8.05 -3.74
CA ASN A 154 16.43 -8.90 -2.57
C ASN A 154 16.94 -8.14 -1.33
N ASP A 155 17.81 -7.12 -1.49
CA ASP A 155 18.39 -6.39 -0.36
C ASP A 155 17.41 -5.43 0.34
N LEU A 156 16.44 -4.87 -0.40
CA LEU A 156 15.35 -4.06 0.18
C LEU A 156 14.23 -4.94 0.72
N ASP A 157 14.09 -6.15 0.19
CA ASP A 157 13.19 -7.18 0.67
C ASP A 157 13.45 -7.50 2.14
N ASP A 158 14.70 -7.67 2.53
CA ASP A 158 15.09 -8.03 3.89
C ASP A 158 14.71 -6.94 4.89
N GLN A 159 14.81 -5.65 4.52
CA GLN A 159 14.44 -4.55 5.42
C GLN A 159 12.91 -4.47 5.62
N LEU A 160 12.13 -4.46 4.54
CA LEU A 160 10.66 -4.39 4.61
C LEU A 160 10.09 -5.67 5.23
N PHE A 161 10.59 -6.83 4.81
CA PHE A 161 10.21 -8.12 5.36
C PHE A 161 10.52 -8.21 6.85
N GLY A 162 11.74 -7.83 7.27
CA GLY A 162 12.14 -7.79 8.67
C GLY A 162 11.26 -6.87 9.52
N GLN A 163 10.84 -5.72 8.98
CA GLN A 163 9.89 -4.84 9.66
C GLN A 163 8.52 -5.50 9.86
N PHE A 164 7.99 -6.17 8.83
CA PHE A 164 6.74 -6.91 8.93
C PHE A 164 6.85 -8.08 9.92
N GLN A 165 8.01 -8.75 9.98
CA GLN A 165 8.25 -9.81 10.96
C GLN A 165 8.26 -9.29 12.40
N ARG A 166 8.97 -8.18 12.68
CA ARG A 166 9.00 -7.56 14.03
C ARG A 166 7.63 -7.08 14.50
N CYS A 167 6.74 -6.76 13.56
CA CYS A 167 5.39 -6.29 13.84
C CYS A 167 4.30 -7.35 13.54
N HIS A 168 4.63 -8.63 13.57
CA HIS A 168 3.72 -9.74 13.22
C HIS A 168 2.45 -9.78 14.08
N GLU A 169 2.49 -9.25 15.30
CA GLU A 169 1.32 -9.16 16.18
C GLU A 169 0.20 -8.30 15.56
N LEU A 170 0.54 -7.19 14.88
CA LEU A 170 -0.44 -6.40 14.16
C LEU A 170 -1.09 -7.20 13.03
N LEU A 171 -0.33 -8.08 12.38
CA LEU A 171 -0.82 -8.91 11.27
C LEU A 171 -1.60 -10.14 11.75
N GLY A 172 -1.41 -10.56 13.01
CA GLY A 172 -1.96 -11.79 13.55
C GLY A 172 -1.42 -13.06 12.90
N GLN A 173 -0.34 -12.95 12.14
CA GLN A 173 0.32 -14.05 11.43
C GLN A 173 1.76 -13.70 11.06
N THR A 174 2.59 -14.72 10.91
CA THR A 174 3.99 -14.55 10.52
C THR A 174 4.13 -14.41 9.01
N PRO A 175 4.73 -13.33 8.49
CA PRO A 175 5.05 -13.19 7.07
C PRO A 175 5.98 -14.29 6.58
N GLN A 176 5.81 -14.70 5.33
CA GLN A 176 6.60 -15.73 4.69
C GLN A 176 7.22 -15.20 3.39
N GLN A 177 8.44 -15.65 3.06
CA GLN A 177 9.09 -15.34 1.78
C GLN A 177 8.88 -16.47 0.78
N ALA A 178 8.63 -16.10 -0.47
CA ALA A 178 8.55 -17.01 -1.60
C ALA A 178 9.74 -16.78 -2.53
N ASP A 179 10.85 -17.46 -2.26
CA ASP A 179 12.10 -17.34 -3.01
C ASP A 179 12.05 -18.04 -4.37
N THR A 180 11.16 -19.01 -4.53
CA THR A 180 10.94 -19.74 -5.78
C THR A 180 9.48 -19.64 -6.23
N ARG A 181 9.24 -19.95 -7.51
CA ARG A 181 7.88 -20.01 -8.09
C ARG A 181 7.05 -21.11 -7.47
N GLU A 182 7.69 -22.26 -7.18
CA GLU A 182 7.05 -23.40 -6.55
C GLU A 182 6.58 -23.02 -5.15
N LYS A 183 7.42 -22.32 -4.37
CA LYS A 183 7.06 -21.83 -3.05
C LYS A 183 5.94 -20.80 -3.10
N LEU A 184 5.98 -19.88 -4.07
CA LEU A 184 4.88 -18.93 -4.28
C LEU A 184 3.57 -19.65 -4.59
N ARG A 185 3.60 -20.64 -5.47
CA ARG A 185 2.41 -21.46 -5.80
C ARG A 185 1.89 -22.19 -4.57
N GLU A 186 2.76 -22.83 -3.80
CA GLU A 186 2.41 -23.51 -2.55
C GLU A 186 1.68 -22.56 -1.59
N LEU A 187 2.26 -21.39 -1.33
CA LEU A 187 1.71 -20.38 -0.42
C LEU A 187 0.37 -19.81 -0.91
N LEU A 188 0.16 -19.74 -2.22
CA LEU A 188 -1.10 -19.27 -2.81
C LEU A 188 -2.20 -20.32 -2.86
N THR A 189 -1.90 -21.61 -2.58
CA THR A 189 -2.92 -22.67 -2.49
C THR A 189 -3.68 -22.66 -1.17
N VAL A 190 -3.20 -21.93 -0.16
CA VAL A 190 -3.87 -21.80 1.14
C VAL A 190 -5.26 -21.16 0.93
N ALA A 191 -6.28 -21.70 1.62
CA ALA A 191 -7.66 -21.29 1.40
C ALA A 191 -7.95 -19.83 1.82
N SER A 192 -7.26 -19.33 2.86
CA SER A 192 -7.40 -17.95 3.35
C SER A 192 -6.18 -17.56 4.19
N GLY A 193 -5.97 -16.26 4.37
CA GLY A 193 -4.85 -15.70 5.12
C GLY A 193 -3.52 -15.80 4.37
N ALA A 194 -2.45 -15.56 5.05
CA ALA A 194 -1.06 -15.46 4.63
C ALA A 194 -0.62 -14.04 4.20
N VAL A 195 0.60 -13.69 4.62
CA VAL A 195 1.35 -12.54 4.12
C VAL A 195 2.60 -13.07 3.45
N VAL A 196 2.65 -12.96 2.12
CA VAL A 196 3.68 -13.55 1.28
C VAL A 196 4.52 -12.47 0.62
N PHE A 197 5.80 -12.44 0.92
CA PHE A 197 6.78 -11.58 0.25
C PHE A 197 7.37 -12.29 -0.95
N THR A 198 7.44 -11.61 -2.07
CA THR A 198 8.04 -12.16 -3.29
C THR A 198 8.47 -11.03 -4.23
N THR A 199 9.21 -11.38 -5.26
CA THR A 199 9.63 -10.45 -6.30
C THR A 199 8.82 -10.63 -7.56
N ILE A 200 8.71 -9.56 -8.35
CA ILE A 200 7.94 -9.56 -9.60
C ILE A 200 8.41 -10.61 -10.60
N GLN A 201 9.71 -10.99 -10.54
CA GLN A 201 10.30 -11.99 -11.42
C GLN A 201 9.72 -13.39 -11.25
N LYS A 202 9.08 -13.67 -10.09
CA LYS A 202 8.42 -14.96 -9.86
C LYS A 202 7.13 -15.13 -10.67
N PHE A 203 6.61 -14.03 -11.22
CA PHE A 203 5.47 -14.03 -12.15
C PHE A 203 5.87 -14.08 -13.63
N LEU A 204 7.13 -14.46 -13.94
CA LEU A 204 7.52 -14.72 -15.31
C LEU A 204 7.14 -16.17 -15.70
N PRO A 205 6.51 -16.37 -16.87
CA PRO A 205 6.27 -17.72 -17.39
C PRO A 205 7.61 -18.41 -17.76
N GLU A 206 7.58 -19.71 -17.88
CA GLU A 206 8.67 -20.45 -18.51
C GLU A 206 8.74 -20.08 -20.00
N LYS A 207 9.95 -20.21 -20.61
CA LYS A 207 10.15 -19.79 -21.99
C LYS A 207 9.13 -20.45 -22.94
N GLY A 208 8.34 -19.61 -23.59
CA GLY A 208 7.39 -20.05 -24.61
C GLY A 208 6.03 -20.51 -24.09
N GLU A 209 5.79 -20.52 -22.80
CA GLU A 209 4.51 -20.88 -22.21
C GLU A 209 3.72 -19.64 -21.73
N PRO A 210 2.38 -19.65 -21.75
CA PRO A 210 1.59 -18.62 -21.11
C PRO A 210 1.72 -18.71 -19.59
N MET A 211 1.54 -17.60 -18.88
CA MET A 211 1.55 -17.59 -17.43
C MET A 211 0.35 -18.39 -16.89
N PRO A 212 0.57 -19.48 -16.14
CA PRO A 212 -0.54 -20.22 -15.57
C PRO A 212 -1.20 -19.43 -14.43
N ALA A 213 -2.50 -19.55 -14.26
CA ALA A 213 -3.18 -19.00 -13.09
C ALA A 213 -2.69 -19.73 -11.81
N LEU A 214 -2.11 -18.96 -10.89
CA LEU A 214 -1.62 -19.48 -9.61
C LEU A 214 -2.74 -19.60 -8.59
N SER A 215 -3.74 -18.70 -8.66
CA SER A 215 -4.91 -18.74 -7.81
C SER A 215 -6.10 -18.03 -8.46
N GLN A 216 -7.30 -18.58 -8.28
CA GLN A 216 -8.57 -17.98 -8.73
C GLN A 216 -9.31 -17.25 -7.59
N ARG A 217 -8.69 -17.15 -6.42
CA ARG A 217 -9.36 -16.54 -5.25
C ARG A 217 -9.51 -15.02 -5.42
N PRO A 218 -10.70 -14.46 -5.12
CA PRO A 218 -10.93 -13.01 -5.21
C PRO A 218 -10.36 -12.24 -4.00
N ASN A 219 -10.10 -12.92 -2.88
CA ASN A 219 -9.57 -12.31 -1.65
C ASN A 219 -8.03 -12.35 -1.60
N ILE A 220 -7.39 -12.07 -2.71
CA ILE A 220 -5.94 -11.83 -2.78
C ILE A 220 -5.72 -10.34 -3.04
N VAL A 221 -4.83 -9.74 -2.26
CA VAL A 221 -4.41 -8.35 -2.44
C VAL A 221 -2.92 -8.31 -2.73
N VAL A 222 -2.58 -7.74 -3.87
CA VAL A 222 -1.18 -7.54 -4.28
C VAL A 222 -0.78 -6.11 -3.92
N ILE A 223 0.20 -5.99 -3.03
CA ILE A 223 0.79 -4.75 -2.57
C ILE A 223 2.13 -4.57 -3.26
N ALA A 224 2.25 -3.61 -4.16
CA ALA A 224 3.51 -3.33 -4.84
C ALA A 224 4.24 -2.19 -4.16
N ASP A 225 5.46 -2.45 -3.69
CA ASP A 225 6.40 -1.40 -3.30
C ASP A 225 7.07 -0.81 -4.53
N GLU A 226 7.44 0.46 -4.47
CA GLU A 226 8.02 1.24 -5.57
C GLU A 226 7.23 1.10 -6.89
N ALA A 227 5.91 1.24 -6.80
CA ALA A 227 4.96 1.04 -7.91
C ALA A 227 5.22 1.91 -9.16
N HIS A 228 6.04 2.98 -9.03
CA HIS A 228 6.44 3.86 -10.14
C HIS A 228 7.44 3.21 -11.12
N ARG A 229 8.02 2.06 -10.79
CA ARG A 229 9.06 1.47 -11.64
C ARG A 229 8.49 0.91 -12.94
N SER A 230 9.22 1.13 -14.05
CA SER A 230 8.82 0.78 -15.42
C SER A 230 8.54 -0.71 -15.66
N GLN A 231 8.97 -1.58 -14.75
CA GLN A 231 8.71 -3.01 -14.84
C GLN A 231 7.24 -3.40 -14.63
N TYR A 232 6.40 -2.51 -14.08
CA TYR A 232 4.96 -2.74 -13.91
C TYR A 232 4.14 -2.41 -15.17
N GLY A 233 4.73 -2.48 -16.38
CA GLY A 233 4.02 -2.19 -17.64
C GLY A 233 3.19 -3.35 -18.18
N PHE A 234 2.16 -3.02 -18.98
CA PHE A 234 1.39 -3.98 -19.80
C PHE A 234 1.94 -4.15 -21.23
N ASP A 235 3.07 -3.52 -21.53
CA ASP A 235 3.62 -3.48 -22.87
C ASP A 235 3.89 -4.90 -23.39
N VAL A 236 3.29 -5.22 -24.52
CA VAL A 236 3.64 -6.42 -25.30
C VAL A 236 4.69 -6.00 -26.31
N ARG A 237 5.92 -6.42 -26.13
CA ARG A 237 6.99 -6.23 -27.11
C ARG A 237 7.19 -7.53 -27.88
N VAL A 238 7.13 -7.45 -29.18
CA VAL A 238 7.50 -8.55 -30.06
C VAL A 238 8.93 -8.30 -30.50
N ASP A 239 9.83 -9.19 -30.22
CA ASP A 239 11.21 -9.13 -30.73
C ASP A 239 11.16 -9.32 -32.25
N ALA A 240 11.55 -8.28 -33.00
CA ALA A 240 11.48 -8.26 -34.45
C ALA A 240 12.36 -9.31 -35.14
N LYS A 241 13.35 -9.89 -34.43
CA LYS A 241 14.25 -10.89 -34.98
C LYS A 241 13.85 -12.32 -34.66
N THR A 242 13.26 -12.54 -33.48
CA THR A 242 12.93 -13.89 -32.99
C THR A 242 11.42 -14.16 -33.03
N GLY A 243 10.58 -13.15 -33.23
CA GLY A 243 9.12 -13.28 -33.11
C GLY A 243 8.64 -13.51 -31.66
N GLU A 244 9.55 -13.51 -30.70
CA GLU A 244 9.27 -13.80 -29.30
C GLU A 244 8.41 -12.69 -28.69
N ARG A 245 7.27 -13.06 -28.14
CA ARG A 245 6.33 -12.14 -27.49
C ARG A 245 6.78 -11.93 -26.03
N ARG A 246 7.26 -10.74 -25.69
CA ARG A 246 7.54 -10.35 -24.30
C ARG A 246 6.35 -9.58 -23.79
N VAL A 247 5.63 -10.19 -22.87
CA VAL A 247 4.50 -9.58 -22.16
C VAL A 247 5.04 -8.87 -20.92
N GLY A 248 4.55 -7.68 -20.63
CA GLY A 248 4.94 -6.96 -19.43
C GLY A 248 4.58 -7.70 -18.13
N PHE A 249 5.35 -7.48 -17.08
CA PHE A 249 5.17 -8.18 -15.79
C PHE A 249 3.77 -8.01 -15.19
N ALA A 250 3.16 -6.83 -15.37
CA ALA A 250 1.82 -6.57 -14.85
C ALA A 250 0.76 -7.46 -15.53
N ALA A 251 0.90 -7.72 -16.83
CA ALA A 251 0.02 -8.63 -17.54
C ALA A 251 0.18 -10.07 -17.02
N ASN A 252 1.41 -10.53 -16.84
CA ASN A 252 1.69 -11.86 -16.28
C ASN A 252 1.11 -12.00 -14.86
N MET A 253 1.23 -10.96 -14.02
CA MET A 253 0.60 -10.97 -12.70
C MET A 253 -0.92 -11.06 -12.76
N ARG A 254 -1.53 -10.33 -13.71
CA ARG A 254 -2.99 -10.39 -13.93
C ARG A 254 -3.44 -11.75 -14.41
N GLU A 255 -2.65 -12.41 -15.28
CA GLU A 255 -2.91 -13.79 -15.71
C GLU A 255 -2.73 -14.78 -14.55
N ALA A 256 -1.69 -14.61 -13.75
CA ALA A 256 -1.43 -15.45 -12.58
C ALA A 256 -2.48 -15.31 -11.47
N LEU A 257 -3.00 -14.10 -11.26
CA LEU A 257 -3.93 -13.74 -10.20
C LEU A 257 -5.11 -12.92 -10.78
N PRO A 258 -5.99 -13.52 -11.60
CA PRO A 258 -6.98 -12.78 -12.39
C PRO A 258 -8.04 -12.06 -11.54
N HIS A 259 -8.26 -12.52 -10.32
CA HIS A 259 -9.25 -11.95 -9.40
C HIS A 259 -8.65 -11.15 -8.25
N ALA A 260 -7.31 -11.02 -8.18
CA ALA A 260 -6.65 -10.24 -7.15
C ALA A 260 -6.86 -8.73 -7.32
N THR A 261 -6.86 -8.03 -6.21
CA THR A 261 -6.87 -6.56 -6.17
C THR A 261 -5.43 -6.04 -6.05
N PHE A 262 -5.12 -4.97 -6.77
CA PHE A 262 -3.78 -4.40 -6.85
C PHE A 262 -3.74 -3.01 -6.25
N ILE A 263 -2.77 -2.76 -5.37
CA ILE A 263 -2.48 -1.46 -4.78
C ILE A 263 -0.98 -1.17 -4.88
N GLY A 264 -0.65 0.08 -5.20
CA GLY A 264 0.73 0.54 -5.29
C GLY A 264 1.12 1.48 -4.15
N PHE A 265 2.33 1.33 -3.63
CA PHE A 265 2.98 2.29 -2.74
C PHE A 265 4.24 2.80 -3.42
N THR A 266 4.50 4.11 -3.32
CA THR A 266 5.68 4.71 -3.95
C THR A 266 6.18 5.93 -3.20
N GLY A 267 7.49 6.14 -3.18
CA GLY A 267 8.13 7.37 -2.68
C GLY A 267 8.35 8.42 -3.77
N THR A 268 8.20 8.05 -5.03
CA THR A 268 8.44 8.92 -6.19
C THR A 268 7.12 9.26 -6.87
N PRO A 269 6.93 10.51 -7.31
CA PRO A 269 5.72 10.87 -8.05
C PRO A 269 5.63 10.07 -9.35
N VAL A 270 4.46 9.54 -9.59
CA VAL A 270 4.14 8.95 -10.89
C VAL A 270 3.81 10.12 -11.82
N GLU A 271 4.61 10.35 -12.83
CA GLU A 271 4.36 11.40 -13.79
C GLU A 271 3.02 11.20 -14.49
N LYS A 272 2.37 12.30 -14.92
CA LYS A 272 1.10 12.21 -15.67
C LYS A 272 1.21 11.38 -16.96
N THR A 273 2.42 11.20 -17.46
CA THR A 273 2.75 10.38 -18.62
C THR A 273 2.89 8.89 -18.31
N ASP A 274 2.98 8.50 -17.04
CA ASP A 274 3.05 7.09 -16.68
C ASP A 274 1.64 6.45 -16.70
N ALA A 275 1.14 6.26 -17.90
CA ALA A 275 -0.13 5.57 -18.15
C ALA A 275 -0.09 4.12 -17.63
N ASN A 276 1.09 3.52 -17.54
CA ASN A 276 1.25 2.11 -17.17
C ASN A 276 0.94 1.88 -15.68
N THR A 277 1.49 2.70 -14.79
CA THR A 277 1.24 2.56 -13.34
C THR A 277 -0.25 2.74 -13.01
N ARG A 278 -0.90 3.73 -13.63
CA ARG A 278 -2.34 3.94 -13.47
C ARG A 278 -3.18 2.82 -14.07
N ALA A 279 -2.75 2.27 -15.20
CA ALA A 279 -3.43 1.13 -15.82
C ALA A 279 -3.40 -0.10 -14.91
N VAL A 280 -2.31 -0.30 -14.15
CA VAL A 280 -2.15 -1.44 -13.24
C VAL A 280 -2.87 -1.22 -11.92
N PHE A 281 -2.65 -0.08 -11.27
CA PHE A 281 -3.06 0.14 -9.87
C PHE A 281 -4.28 1.07 -9.74
N GLY A 282 -4.56 1.92 -10.71
CA GLY A 282 -5.56 2.99 -10.61
C GLY A 282 -4.94 4.35 -10.29
N ASP A 283 -5.78 5.31 -9.95
CA ASP A 283 -5.37 6.68 -9.62
C ASP A 283 -4.80 6.81 -8.20
N TYR A 284 -4.33 8.01 -7.86
CA TYR A 284 -3.82 8.29 -6.51
C TYR A 284 -4.93 8.22 -5.46
N ILE A 285 -4.65 7.45 -4.41
CA ILE A 285 -5.48 7.39 -3.19
C ILE A 285 -5.08 8.53 -2.25
N SER A 286 -3.77 8.72 -2.08
CA SER A 286 -3.20 9.71 -1.18
C SER A 286 -1.89 10.23 -1.73
N VAL A 287 -1.66 11.53 -1.51
CA VAL A 287 -0.41 12.22 -1.86
C VAL A 287 0.14 12.93 -0.64
N TYR A 288 1.32 12.51 -0.21
CA TYR A 288 2.10 13.19 0.83
C TYR A 288 3.46 13.55 0.24
N ASP A 289 3.53 14.73 -0.34
CA ASP A 289 4.69 15.20 -1.08
C ASP A 289 5.82 15.69 -0.16
N ILE A 290 6.96 16.02 -0.78
CA ILE A 290 8.16 16.48 -0.07
C ILE A 290 7.92 17.81 0.64
N GLN A 291 7.09 18.70 0.12
CA GLN A 291 6.83 20.00 0.72
C GLN A 291 6.08 19.84 2.05
N ARG A 292 5.04 19.01 2.06
CA ARG A 292 4.33 18.63 3.28
C ARG A 292 5.23 17.92 4.27
N ALA A 293 6.01 16.96 3.80
CA ALA A 293 6.90 16.18 4.67
C ALA A 293 7.96 17.07 5.36
N VAL A 294 8.49 18.07 4.66
CA VAL A 294 9.40 19.07 5.24
C VAL A 294 8.67 19.99 6.22
N ALA A 295 7.47 20.48 5.86
CA ALA A 295 6.67 21.32 6.75
C ALA A 295 6.26 20.62 8.04
N ASP A 296 6.06 19.30 7.99
CA ASP A 296 5.72 18.47 9.14
C ASP A 296 6.94 17.97 9.91
N GLY A 297 8.17 18.29 9.45
CA GLY A 297 9.39 17.77 10.05
C GLY A 297 9.62 16.27 9.87
N ALA A 298 8.87 15.62 8.98
CA ALA A 298 9.01 14.20 8.67
C ALA A 298 10.27 13.92 7.83
N THR A 299 10.75 14.90 7.08
CA THR A 299 12.01 14.85 6.34
C THR A 299 12.72 16.19 6.38
N VAL A 300 13.98 16.22 5.98
CA VAL A 300 14.78 17.44 5.95
C VAL A 300 14.71 18.13 4.59
N PRO A 301 14.84 19.47 4.53
CA PRO A 301 14.93 20.20 3.25
C PRO A 301 16.13 19.73 2.45
N ILE A 302 15.95 19.53 1.15
CA ILE A 302 17.03 19.22 0.23
C ILE A 302 17.50 20.54 -0.39
N TYR A 303 18.75 20.92 -0.14
CA TYR A 303 19.39 22.05 -0.77
C TYR A 303 20.23 21.57 -1.95
N TYR A 304 19.93 22.06 -3.14
CA TYR A 304 20.68 21.73 -4.35
C TYR A 304 21.69 22.84 -4.65
N GLU A 305 22.98 22.53 -4.60
CA GLU A 305 24.06 23.43 -5.02
C GLU A 305 24.66 22.92 -6.35
N SER A 306 24.43 23.63 -7.44
CA SER A 306 25.07 23.36 -8.72
C SER A 306 26.43 24.06 -8.79
N ARG A 307 27.52 23.31 -8.76
CA ARG A 307 28.87 23.85 -9.01
C ARG A 307 29.31 23.47 -10.40
N ILE A 308 29.45 24.49 -11.28
CA ILE A 308 30.11 24.31 -12.56
C ILE A 308 31.61 24.30 -12.29
N ALA A 309 32.25 23.15 -12.50
CA ALA A 309 33.71 23.08 -12.53
C ALA A 309 34.20 23.96 -13.71
N LYS A 310 34.93 25.01 -13.42
CA LYS A 310 35.68 25.71 -14.46
C LYS A 310 36.82 24.80 -14.87
N LEU A 311 36.74 24.27 -16.08
CA LEU A 311 37.85 23.61 -16.77
C LEU A 311 38.90 24.63 -17.19
#